data_fb868e44b521189fb77299badb2f295e
#
_entry.id   fb868e44b521189fb77299badb2f295e
#
_cell.length_a   1.000
_cell.length_b   1.000
_cell.length_c   1.000
_cell.angle_alpha   90.00
_cell.angle_beta   90.00
_cell.angle_gamma   90.00
#
_symmetry.space_group_name_H-M   'P 1'
#
loop_
_entity.id
_entity.type
_entity.pdbx_description
1 polymer ?
#
loop_
_entity_poly.entity_id
_entity_poly.type
_entity_poly.pdbx_seq_one_letter_code
_entity_poly.pdbx_strand_id
1 'polypeptide(L)'
;MKKFIVVIISFFLLTVGVKADTLTSITGEKNLIINHDGVYVVKIKAEGVISRLDITYSVSDNLKVEKVEIGKSFSRVSASGNNYVLSSNVNEGDVFNITVKGNNTGGGKIRITKCIATINDEDVNLLESSFDINVISNDALDRAKRLVDKAVATLDRIDYENALNSVKGLTSKDDLDKNELMNKLNEISDKLLKDDTRVVCDDNSKAKKIWMYLSIGLLVCLVAESSYIIYLKEK
;
A
#
# COMPACT_ATOMS: atom_id res chain seq x y z
N MET A 1 2.85 65.92 4.15
CA MET A 1 1.93 65.04 3.40
C MET A 1 2.45 63.58 3.19
N LYS A 2 3.70 63.33 2.80
CA LYS A 2 4.22 61.97 2.60
C LYS A 2 4.20 61.03 3.84
N LYS A 3 4.39 61.59 5.05
CA LYS A 3 4.36 60.78 6.31
C LYS A 3 2.94 60.34 6.71
N PHE A 4 1.92 61.10 6.35
CA PHE A 4 0.52 60.79 6.64
C PHE A 4 -0.01 59.64 5.75
N ILE A 5 0.46 59.55 4.50
CA ILE A 5 0.07 58.49 3.55
C ILE A 5 0.63 57.13 4.00
N VAL A 6 1.85 57.08 4.54
CA VAL A 6 2.47 55.85 5.04
C VAL A 6 1.71 55.29 6.25
N VAL A 7 1.22 56.14 7.14
CA VAL A 7 0.43 55.72 8.32
C VAL A 7 -0.94 55.15 7.90
N ILE A 8 -1.59 55.77 6.90
CA ILE A 8 -2.88 55.29 6.40
C ILE A 8 -2.73 53.95 5.69
N ILE A 9 -1.67 53.75 4.88
CA ILE A 9 -1.39 52.48 4.23
C ILE A 9 -1.06 51.39 5.26
N SER A 10 -0.29 51.71 6.31
CA SER A 10 0.00 50.76 7.40
C SER A 10 -1.26 50.37 8.19
N PHE A 11 -2.21 51.33 8.38
CA PHE A 11 -3.46 51.03 9.05
C PHE A 11 -4.41 50.17 8.20
N PHE A 12 -4.40 50.39 6.87
CA PHE A 12 -5.16 49.53 5.94
C PHE A 12 -4.59 48.12 5.80
N LEU A 13 -3.26 47.95 5.91
CA LEU A 13 -2.61 46.62 5.90
C LEU A 13 -2.83 45.84 7.21
N LEU A 14 -3.10 46.56 8.33
CA LEU A 14 -3.39 45.91 9.62
C LEU A 14 -4.86 45.46 9.77
N THR A 15 -5.76 45.90 8.88
CA THR A 15 -7.19 45.55 8.92
C THR A 15 -7.58 44.48 7.89
N VAL A 16 -6.67 44.03 7.07
CA VAL A 16 -6.87 42.76 6.35
C VAL A 16 -6.63 41.61 7.34
N GLY A 17 -7.60 41.42 8.22
CA GLY A 17 -7.68 40.20 9.00
C GLY A 17 -7.71 39.04 8.00
N VAL A 18 -6.64 38.28 7.98
CA VAL A 18 -6.64 36.99 7.32
C VAL A 18 -7.75 36.18 8.01
N LYS A 19 -8.95 36.15 7.41
CA LYS A 19 -9.97 35.21 7.85
C LYS A 19 -9.32 33.84 7.70
N ALA A 20 -9.09 33.18 8.80
CA ALA A 20 -8.68 31.80 8.76
C ALA A 20 -9.82 31.05 8.06
N ASP A 21 -9.55 30.52 6.87
CA ASP A 21 -10.59 29.87 6.07
C ASP A 21 -11.11 28.66 6.83
N THR A 22 -12.41 28.64 7.05
CA THR A 22 -13.08 27.43 7.54
C THR A 22 -13.04 26.41 6.40
N LEU A 23 -12.31 25.33 6.60
CA LEU A 23 -11.94 24.39 5.55
C LEU A 23 -12.47 23.01 5.85
N THR A 24 -12.95 22.33 4.80
CA THR A 24 -13.03 20.86 4.79
C THR A 24 -11.84 20.31 4.03
N SER A 25 -11.33 19.17 4.44
CA SER A 25 -10.27 18.44 3.73
C SER A 25 -10.53 16.95 3.75
N ILE A 26 -10.05 16.26 2.72
CA ILE A 26 -10.10 14.79 2.64
C ILE A 26 -8.68 14.30 2.51
N THR A 27 -8.31 13.31 3.32
CA THR A 27 -6.98 12.70 3.29
C THR A 27 -7.09 11.18 3.18
N GLY A 28 -6.17 10.55 2.46
CA GLY A 28 -6.16 9.10 2.24
C GLY A 28 -5.09 8.71 1.22
N GLU A 29 -5.09 7.46 0.81
CA GLU A 29 -4.20 6.94 -0.22
C GLU A 29 -4.69 7.36 -1.61
N LYS A 30 -3.79 7.88 -2.47
CA LYS A 30 -4.12 8.25 -3.85
C LYS A 30 -4.32 7.05 -4.77
N ASN A 31 -3.61 5.95 -4.53
CA ASN A 31 -3.72 4.73 -5.33
C ASN A 31 -4.42 3.66 -4.50
N LEU A 32 -5.52 3.15 -5.00
CA LEU A 32 -6.30 2.07 -4.42
C LEU A 32 -6.23 0.86 -5.34
N ILE A 33 -5.84 -0.29 -4.81
CA ILE A 33 -5.83 -1.52 -5.59
C ILE A 33 -7.28 -2.00 -5.77
N ILE A 34 -7.65 -2.46 -6.97
CA ILE A 34 -8.98 -3.01 -7.25
C ILE A 34 -9.32 -4.13 -6.25
N ASN A 35 -10.57 -4.16 -5.81
CA ASN A 35 -11.09 -5.07 -4.78
C ASN A 35 -10.51 -4.90 -3.37
N HIS A 36 -9.59 -3.96 -3.14
CA HIS A 36 -9.10 -3.62 -1.81
C HIS A 36 -9.84 -2.43 -1.23
N ASP A 37 -9.84 -2.36 0.10
CA ASP A 37 -10.44 -1.26 0.85
C ASP A 37 -9.41 -0.17 1.13
N GLY A 38 -9.84 1.09 1.00
CA GLY A 38 -9.09 2.27 1.41
C GLY A 38 -9.89 3.09 2.41
N VAL A 39 -9.22 3.66 3.39
CA VAL A 39 -9.85 4.54 4.40
C VAL A 39 -9.50 5.99 4.10
N TYR A 40 -10.53 6.84 4.03
CA TYR A 40 -10.42 8.26 3.74
C TYR A 40 -11.02 9.07 4.88
N VAL A 41 -10.21 9.98 5.43
CA VAL A 41 -10.61 10.79 6.57
C VAL A 41 -11.06 12.16 6.09
N VAL A 42 -12.31 12.52 6.39
CA VAL A 42 -12.87 13.85 6.17
C VAL A 42 -12.65 14.66 7.42
N LYS A 43 -11.93 15.77 7.32
CA LYS A 43 -11.63 16.69 8.41
C LYS A 43 -12.29 18.03 8.20
N ILE A 44 -12.62 18.67 9.30
CA ILE A 44 -13.13 20.05 9.33
C ILE A 44 -12.27 20.90 10.26
N LYS A 45 -12.10 22.15 9.89
CA LYS A 45 -11.53 23.18 10.74
C LYS A 45 -12.33 24.47 10.59
N ALA A 46 -12.74 25.07 11.70
CA ALA A 46 -13.54 26.29 11.76
C ALA A 46 -12.93 27.31 12.73
N GLU A 47 -13.25 28.58 12.55
CA GLU A 47 -12.81 29.67 13.45
C GLU A 47 -13.50 29.65 14.81
N GLY A 48 -14.61 28.94 14.95
CA GLY A 48 -15.39 28.83 16.19
C GLY A 48 -15.88 27.43 16.46
N VAL A 49 -16.50 27.25 17.62
CA VAL A 49 -17.06 25.96 18.02
C VAL A 49 -18.25 25.62 17.13
N ILE A 50 -18.20 24.46 16.51
CA ILE A 50 -19.26 23.90 15.67
C ILE A 50 -20.27 23.24 16.58
N SER A 51 -21.50 23.77 16.65
CA SER A 51 -22.60 23.16 17.39
C SER A 51 -23.38 22.14 16.53
N ARG A 52 -23.47 22.39 15.23
CA ARG A 52 -24.16 21.53 14.25
C ARG A 52 -23.41 21.55 12.93
N LEU A 53 -23.40 20.39 12.25
CA LEU A 53 -22.81 20.20 10.93
C LEU A 53 -23.79 19.45 10.05
N ASP A 54 -24.19 20.04 8.92
CA ASP A 54 -24.96 19.41 7.86
C ASP A 54 -24.03 19.15 6.68
N ILE A 55 -23.70 17.88 6.43
CA ILE A 55 -22.67 17.49 5.48
C ILE A 55 -23.17 16.37 4.55
N THR A 56 -22.91 16.55 3.26
CA THR A 56 -23.24 15.57 2.22
C THR A 56 -21.94 15.23 1.46
N TYR A 57 -21.73 13.94 1.22
CA TYR A 57 -20.65 13.48 0.35
C TYR A 57 -21.17 12.72 -0.86
N SER A 58 -20.36 12.64 -1.90
CA SER A 58 -20.56 11.78 -3.06
C SER A 58 -19.28 11.00 -3.38
N VAL A 59 -19.46 9.85 -4.01
CA VAL A 59 -18.38 8.94 -4.43
C VAL A 59 -18.62 8.53 -5.87
N SER A 60 -17.56 8.46 -6.67
CA SER A 60 -17.65 8.03 -8.09
C SER A 60 -18.08 6.57 -8.22
N ASP A 61 -18.71 6.22 -9.34
CA ASP A 61 -19.32 4.91 -9.61
C ASP A 61 -18.29 3.74 -9.61
N ASN A 62 -17.02 4.02 -9.88
CA ASN A 62 -15.94 3.02 -9.80
C ASN A 62 -15.45 2.73 -8.38
N LEU A 63 -16.03 3.42 -7.38
CA LEU A 63 -15.79 3.24 -5.96
C LEU A 63 -17.08 2.84 -5.26
N LYS A 64 -17.02 1.89 -4.35
CA LYS A 64 -18.14 1.47 -3.51
C LYS A 64 -17.85 1.84 -2.06
N VAL A 65 -18.79 2.54 -1.41
CA VAL A 65 -18.72 2.79 0.03
C VAL A 65 -19.07 1.51 0.78
N GLU A 66 -18.15 0.99 1.55
CA GLU A 66 -18.36 -0.19 2.41
C GLU A 66 -18.79 0.21 3.82
N LYS A 67 -18.21 1.31 4.34
CA LYS A 67 -18.45 1.77 5.71
C LYS A 67 -18.26 3.27 5.85
N VAL A 68 -19.07 3.90 6.70
CA VAL A 68 -18.87 5.28 7.16
C VAL A 68 -18.91 5.30 8.68
N GLU A 69 -17.83 5.73 9.30
CA GLU A 69 -17.72 5.91 10.74
C GLU A 69 -17.64 7.39 11.05
N ILE A 70 -18.44 7.83 12.02
CA ILE A 70 -18.43 9.22 12.48
C ILE A 70 -17.25 9.39 13.44
N GLY A 71 -16.52 10.50 13.29
CA GLY A 71 -15.40 10.85 14.15
C GLY A 71 -15.81 11.05 15.60
N LYS A 72 -14.91 10.76 16.53
CA LYS A 72 -15.20 10.73 17.98
C LYS A 72 -15.75 12.05 18.55
N SER A 73 -15.42 13.17 17.92
CA SER A 73 -15.86 14.52 18.36
C SER A 73 -17.23 14.91 17.82
N PHE A 74 -17.88 14.04 17.05
CA PHE A 74 -19.16 14.28 16.42
C PHE A 74 -20.17 13.23 16.81
N SER A 75 -21.43 13.62 17.00
CA SER A 75 -22.54 12.72 17.29
C SER A 75 -23.61 12.84 16.21
N ARG A 76 -24.14 11.72 15.74
CA ARG A 76 -25.17 11.68 14.72
C ARG A 76 -26.52 12.14 15.28
N VAL A 77 -27.09 13.21 14.69
CA VAL A 77 -28.43 13.66 14.95
C VAL A 77 -29.40 12.99 13.96
N SER A 78 -29.07 12.99 12.66
CA SER A 78 -29.82 12.29 11.63
C SER A 78 -28.92 11.89 10.46
N ALA A 79 -29.38 10.93 9.65
CA ALA A 79 -28.72 10.55 8.41
C ALA A 79 -29.78 10.10 7.39
N SER A 80 -29.58 10.48 6.12
CA SER A 80 -30.39 10.03 4.99
C SER A 80 -29.50 9.86 3.76
N GLY A 81 -29.27 8.62 3.34
CA GLY A 81 -28.27 8.31 2.32
C GLY A 81 -26.89 8.82 2.72
N ASN A 82 -26.33 9.67 1.87
CA ASN A 82 -24.99 10.27 2.09
C ASN A 82 -25.05 11.65 2.79
N ASN A 83 -26.21 12.07 3.25
CA ASN A 83 -26.40 13.30 4.02
C ASN A 83 -26.43 12.98 5.51
N TYR A 84 -25.65 13.70 6.29
CA TYR A 84 -25.53 13.56 7.75
C TYR A 84 -25.71 14.91 8.42
N VAL A 85 -26.55 14.93 9.46
CA VAL A 85 -26.64 16.04 10.40
C VAL A 85 -25.98 15.55 11.69
N LEU A 86 -24.91 16.25 12.07
CA LEU A 86 -24.09 15.94 13.24
C LEU A 86 -24.14 17.06 14.26
N SER A 87 -24.04 16.75 15.54
CA SER A 87 -23.78 17.71 16.61
C SER A 87 -22.33 17.56 17.06
N SER A 88 -21.73 18.66 17.52
CA SER A 88 -20.38 18.64 18.06
C SER A 88 -20.18 19.79 19.07
N ASN A 89 -18.99 19.84 19.65
CA ASN A 89 -18.55 20.93 20.53
C ASN A 89 -17.05 21.16 20.34
N VAL A 90 -16.62 21.14 19.06
CA VAL A 90 -15.23 21.34 18.69
C VAL A 90 -15.13 22.31 17.52
N ASN A 91 -13.98 22.94 17.35
CA ASN A 91 -13.67 23.79 16.20
C ASN A 91 -12.88 23.07 15.10
N GLU A 92 -12.34 21.89 15.41
CA GLU A 92 -11.55 21.08 14.48
C GLU A 92 -11.69 19.59 14.83
N GLY A 93 -11.74 18.72 13.82
CA GLY A 93 -11.74 17.28 14.05
C GLY A 93 -12.03 16.44 12.80
N ASP A 94 -11.86 15.14 12.98
CA ASP A 94 -12.26 14.15 11.98
C ASP A 94 -13.79 13.99 12.03
N VAL A 95 -14.45 14.27 10.89
CA VAL A 95 -15.90 14.17 10.75
C VAL A 95 -16.31 12.74 10.40
N PHE A 96 -15.62 12.17 9.39
CA PHE A 96 -15.87 10.81 8.90
C PHE A 96 -14.57 10.06 8.65
N ASN A 97 -14.61 8.75 8.87
CA ASN A 97 -13.76 7.78 8.24
C ASN A 97 -14.62 7.01 7.21
N ILE A 98 -14.40 7.26 5.92
CA ILE A 98 -15.11 6.62 4.82
C ILE A 98 -14.23 5.49 4.30
N THR A 99 -14.69 4.24 4.45
CA THR A 99 -14.05 3.08 3.84
C THR A 99 -14.68 2.86 2.47
N VAL A 100 -13.85 2.91 1.43
CA VAL A 100 -14.29 2.63 0.06
C VAL A 100 -13.51 1.48 -0.54
N LYS A 101 -14.16 0.73 -1.41
CA LYS A 101 -13.60 -0.35 -2.21
C LYS A 101 -13.55 0.05 -3.67
N GLY A 102 -12.43 -0.19 -4.35
CA GLY A 102 -12.31 0.01 -5.78
C GLY A 102 -13.00 -1.12 -6.56
N ASN A 103 -14.02 -0.81 -7.36
CA ASN A 103 -14.75 -1.81 -8.16
C ASN A 103 -14.20 -1.93 -9.58
N ASN A 104 -13.78 -0.81 -10.18
CA ASN A 104 -13.24 -0.76 -11.53
C ASN A 104 -11.98 0.11 -11.53
N THR A 105 -11.00 -0.23 -12.37
CA THR A 105 -9.80 0.57 -12.57
C THR A 105 -10.11 1.93 -13.17
N GLY A 106 -9.29 2.94 -12.86
CA GLY A 106 -9.44 4.29 -13.37
C GLY A 106 -9.57 5.35 -12.29
N GLY A 107 -9.77 6.59 -12.72
CA GLY A 107 -9.92 7.72 -11.80
C GLY A 107 -11.26 7.69 -11.08
N GLY A 108 -11.23 7.77 -9.77
CA GLY A 108 -12.37 7.94 -8.88
C GLY A 108 -12.23 9.20 -8.03
N LYS A 109 -13.28 9.59 -7.35
CA LYS A 109 -13.31 10.80 -6.53
C LYS A 109 -14.26 10.65 -5.36
N ILE A 110 -13.82 11.12 -4.19
CA ILE A 110 -14.70 11.42 -3.06
C ILE A 110 -14.84 12.94 -3.00
N ARG A 111 -16.06 13.44 -2.89
CA ARG A 111 -16.34 14.88 -2.84
C ARG A 111 -17.31 15.18 -1.70
N ILE A 112 -17.04 16.26 -0.97
CA ILE A 112 -18.03 16.90 -0.10
C ILE A 112 -18.80 17.89 -0.96
N THR A 113 -20.09 17.63 -1.16
CA THR A 113 -20.99 18.39 -2.04
C THR A 113 -21.82 19.42 -1.29
N LYS A 114 -21.91 19.29 0.03
CA LYS A 114 -22.54 20.24 0.92
C LYS A 114 -21.84 20.17 2.27
N CYS A 115 -21.53 21.31 2.84
CA CYS A 115 -21.02 21.42 4.21
C CYS A 115 -21.46 22.73 4.83
N ILE A 116 -22.44 22.69 5.73
CA ILE A 116 -22.94 23.85 6.47
C ILE A 116 -22.67 23.59 7.94
N ALA A 117 -21.89 24.47 8.56
CA ALA A 117 -21.64 24.44 9.99
C ALA A 117 -22.38 25.56 10.71
N THR A 118 -23.05 25.26 11.82
CA THR A 118 -23.60 26.27 12.73
C THR A 118 -22.52 26.62 13.76
N ILE A 119 -22.08 27.87 13.73
CA ILE A 119 -21.02 28.42 14.59
C ILE A 119 -21.55 29.69 15.24
N ASN A 120 -21.59 29.76 16.57
CA ASN A 120 -22.18 30.88 17.30
C ASN A 120 -23.62 31.21 16.87
N ASP A 121 -24.43 30.18 16.66
CA ASP A 121 -25.82 30.23 16.19
C ASP A 121 -25.99 30.79 14.75
N GLU A 122 -24.94 30.97 13.98
CA GLU A 122 -24.96 31.36 12.58
C GLU A 122 -24.55 30.18 11.68
N ASP A 123 -25.27 30.01 10.56
CA ASP A 123 -24.95 28.99 9.56
C ASP A 123 -23.87 29.53 8.60
N VAL A 124 -22.76 28.82 8.54
CA VAL A 124 -21.60 29.12 7.68
C VAL A 124 -21.46 28.02 6.64
N ASN A 125 -21.51 28.39 5.36
CA ASN A 125 -21.18 27.48 4.27
C ASN A 125 -19.67 27.31 4.19
N LEU A 126 -19.23 26.06 4.27
CA LEU A 126 -17.83 25.68 4.13
C LEU A 126 -17.50 25.35 2.68
N LEU A 127 -16.25 25.57 2.30
CA LEU A 127 -15.79 25.23 0.96
C LEU A 127 -15.91 23.73 0.70
N GLU A 128 -16.41 23.38 -0.48
CA GLU A 128 -16.43 22.01 -0.97
C GLU A 128 -14.99 21.49 -1.10
N SER A 129 -14.79 20.25 -0.74
CA SER A 129 -13.50 19.56 -0.92
C SER A 129 -13.67 18.30 -1.72
N SER A 130 -12.61 17.90 -2.41
CA SER A 130 -12.59 16.64 -3.14
C SER A 130 -11.22 15.97 -3.05
N PHE A 131 -11.21 14.64 -3.17
CA PHE A 131 -10.01 13.85 -3.17
C PHE A 131 -10.06 12.88 -4.36
N ASP A 132 -9.03 12.95 -5.21
CA ASP A 132 -8.90 12.10 -6.38
C ASP A 132 -8.20 10.79 -5.99
N ILE A 133 -8.80 9.68 -6.42
CA ILE A 133 -8.33 8.32 -6.15
C ILE A 133 -8.08 7.66 -7.51
N ASN A 134 -6.94 7.03 -7.68
CA ASN A 134 -6.65 6.23 -8.85
C ASN A 134 -6.78 4.74 -8.48
N VAL A 135 -7.80 4.07 -9.00
CA VAL A 135 -7.97 2.62 -8.81
C VAL A 135 -7.10 1.89 -9.84
N ILE A 136 -6.11 1.16 -9.34
CA ILE A 136 -5.13 0.42 -10.15
C ILE A 136 -5.39 -1.08 -10.10
N SER A 137 -4.95 -1.81 -11.15
CA SER A 137 -4.97 -3.28 -11.18
C SER A 137 -4.05 -3.87 -10.11
N ASN A 138 -4.34 -5.10 -9.71
CA ASN A 138 -3.47 -5.86 -8.80
C ASN A 138 -2.48 -6.71 -9.61
N ASP A 139 -1.58 -6.05 -10.32
CA ASP A 139 -0.59 -6.71 -11.18
C ASP A 139 0.31 -7.70 -10.43
N ALA A 140 0.56 -7.47 -9.16
CA ALA A 140 1.35 -8.37 -8.31
C ALA A 140 0.62 -9.70 -8.09
N LEU A 141 -0.68 -9.64 -7.76
CA LEU A 141 -1.51 -10.83 -7.57
C LEU A 141 -1.70 -11.59 -8.89
N ASP A 142 -2.00 -10.88 -9.99
CA ASP A 142 -2.17 -11.50 -11.31
C ASP A 142 -0.90 -12.18 -11.79
N ARG A 143 0.27 -11.57 -11.53
CA ARG A 143 1.57 -12.19 -11.80
C ARG A 143 1.80 -13.43 -10.95
N ALA A 144 1.48 -13.38 -9.66
CA ALA A 144 1.62 -14.53 -8.76
C ALA A 144 0.73 -15.69 -9.20
N LYS A 145 -0.54 -15.43 -9.55
CA LYS A 145 -1.48 -16.44 -10.09
C LYS A 145 -0.90 -17.12 -11.33
N ARG A 146 -0.43 -16.37 -12.33
CA ARG A 146 0.18 -16.94 -13.55
C ARG A 146 1.41 -17.80 -13.26
N LEU A 147 2.27 -17.37 -12.34
CA LEU A 147 3.46 -18.13 -11.97
C LEU A 147 3.12 -19.43 -11.23
N VAL A 148 2.11 -19.42 -10.34
CA VAL A 148 1.62 -20.62 -9.66
C VAL A 148 1.02 -21.60 -10.67
N ASP A 149 0.15 -21.14 -11.57
CA ASP A 149 -0.44 -21.99 -12.61
C ASP A 149 0.63 -22.61 -13.51
N LYS A 150 1.68 -21.85 -13.85
CA LYS A 150 2.83 -22.36 -14.58
C LYS A 150 3.55 -23.44 -13.80
N ALA A 151 3.88 -23.20 -12.53
CA ALA A 151 4.58 -24.18 -11.67
C ALA A 151 3.78 -25.47 -11.51
N VAL A 152 2.46 -25.36 -11.36
CA VAL A 152 1.55 -26.52 -11.31
C VAL A 152 1.57 -27.33 -12.62
N ALA A 153 1.62 -26.64 -13.77
CA ALA A 153 1.61 -27.28 -15.09
C ALA A 153 2.96 -27.92 -15.44
N THR A 154 4.07 -27.28 -15.11
CA THR A 154 5.42 -27.73 -15.47
C THR A 154 6.01 -28.72 -14.48
N LEU A 155 5.64 -28.64 -13.21
CA LEU A 155 6.29 -29.33 -12.09
C LEU A 155 7.82 -29.11 -12.09
N ASP A 156 8.25 -27.92 -12.54
CA ASP A 156 9.65 -27.51 -12.60
C ASP A 156 10.04 -26.75 -11.34
N ARG A 157 11.23 -27.03 -10.81
CA ARG A 157 11.73 -26.43 -9.58
C ARG A 157 11.94 -24.92 -9.69
N ILE A 158 12.44 -24.45 -10.82
CA ILE A 158 12.67 -23.02 -11.04
C ILE A 158 11.35 -22.28 -11.12
N ASP A 159 10.36 -22.84 -11.81
CA ASP A 159 9.02 -22.28 -11.89
C ASP A 159 8.35 -22.24 -10.50
N TYR A 160 8.52 -23.31 -9.69
CA TYR A 160 8.06 -23.35 -8.30
C TYR A 160 8.71 -22.26 -7.43
N GLU A 161 10.03 -22.10 -7.48
CA GLU A 161 10.74 -21.08 -6.69
C GLU A 161 10.32 -19.66 -7.10
N ASN A 162 10.15 -19.40 -8.39
CA ASN A 162 9.65 -18.12 -8.91
C ASN A 162 8.23 -17.84 -8.44
N ALA A 163 7.35 -18.82 -8.48
CA ALA A 163 5.97 -18.70 -7.99
C ALA A 163 5.96 -18.45 -6.47
N LEU A 164 6.71 -19.22 -5.69
CA LEU A 164 6.80 -19.07 -4.24
C LEU A 164 7.29 -17.68 -3.82
N ASN A 165 8.32 -17.15 -4.48
CA ASN A 165 8.84 -15.82 -4.22
C ASN A 165 7.80 -14.73 -4.57
N SER A 166 7.08 -14.89 -5.67
CA SER A 166 6.02 -13.97 -6.07
C SER A 166 4.85 -13.96 -5.07
N VAL A 167 4.40 -15.13 -4.61
CA VAL A 167 3.33 -15.26 -3.61
C VAL A 167 3.76 -14.70 -2.26
N LYS A 168 5.00 -14.95 -1.81
CA LYS A 168 5.53 -14.38 -0.56
C LYS A 168 5.58 -12.85 -0.59
N GLY A 169 5.81 -12.25 -1.76
CA GLY A 169 5.85 -10.81 -1.96
C GLY A 169 4.47 -10.12 -1.95
N LEU A 170 3.35 -10.86 -1.93
CA LEU A 170 2.01 -10.28 -1.83
C LEU A 170 1.78 -9.62 -0.46
N THR A 171 0.99 -8.55 -0.47
CA THR A 171 0.66 -7.78 0.75
C THR A 171 -0.33 -8.53 1.64
N SER A 172 -0.47 -8.09 2.89
CA SER A 172 -1.47 -8.63 3.82
C SER A 172 -2.93 -8.37 3.38
N LYS A 173 -3.16 -7.41 2.49
CA LYS A 173 -4.49 -7.14 1.91
C LYS A 173 -4.93 -8.27 0.95
N ASP A 174 -3.99 -9.08 0.47
CA ASP A 174 -4.22 -10.21 -0.44
C ASP A 174 -4.23 -11.57 0.30
N ASP A 175 -4.37 -11.60 1.63
CA ASP A 175 -4.15 -12.81 2.45
C ASP A 175 -5.01 -14.01 2.03
N LEU A 176 -6.27 -13.80 1.60
CA LEU A 176 -7.12 -14.89 1.12
C LEU A 176 -6.56 -15.53 -0.15
N ASP A 177 -6.26 -14.73 -1.17
CA ASP A 177 -5.65 -15.19 -2.43
C ASP A 177 -4.27 -15.78 -2.19
N LYS A 178 -3.47 -15.14 -1.32
CA LYS A 178 -2.13 -15.62 -0.93
C LYS A 178 -2.18 -17.01 -0.31
N ASN A 179 -3.12 -17.25 0.61
CA ASN A 179 -3.30 -18.56 1.24
C ASN A 179 -3.73 -19.63 0.23
N GLU A 180 -4.65 -19.30 -0.70
CA GLU A 180 -5.06 -20.20 -1.76
C GLU A 180 -3.86 -20.59 -2.67
N LEU A 181 -3.08 -19.59 -3.09
CA LEU A 181 -1.90 -19.83 -3.93
C LEU A 181 -0.82 -20.62 -3.21
N MET A 182 -0.59 -20.34 -1.90
CA MET A 182 0.33 -21.13 -1.08
C MET A 182 -0.12 -22.59 -0.94
N ASN A 183 -1.42 -22.86 -0.78
CA ASN A 183 -1.94 -24.21 -0.72
C ASN A 183 -1.68 -24.97 -2.03
N LYS A 184 -1.92 -24.35 -3.20
CA LYS A 184 -1.58 -24.93 -4.51
C LYS A 184 -0.09 -25.25 -4.63
N LEU A 185 0.80 -24.36 -4.16
CA LEU A 185 2.24 -24.63 -4.15
C LEU A 185 2.63 -25.77 -3.21
N ASN A 186 2.02 -25.84 -2.03
CA ASN A 186 2.28 -26.92 -1.07
C ASN A 186 1.90 -28.30 -1.64
N GLU A 187 0.79 -28.39 -2.40
CA GLU A 187 0.36 -29.64 -3.05
C GLU A 187 1.38 -30.20 -4.04
N ILE A 188 2.15 -29.34 -4.70
CA ILE A 188 3.18 -29.76 -5.67
C ILE A 188 4.57 -29.90 -5.05
N SER A 189 4.83 -29.28 -3.90
CA SER A 189 6.14 -29.29 -3.24
C SER A 189 6.61 -30.71 -2.93
N ASP A 190 5.71 -31.57 -2.44
CA ASP A 190 5.99 -32.97 -2.12
C ASP A 190 6.31 -33.82 -3.37
N LYS A 191 5.75 -33.45 -4.53
CA LYS A 191 6.04 -34.10 -5.80
C LYS A 191 7.43 -33.73 -6.30
N LEU A 192 7.79 -32.44 -6.21
CA LEU A 192 9.11 -31.95 -6.59
C LEU A 192 10.23 -32.51 -5.71
N LEU A 193 9.99 -32.60 -4.39
CA LEU A 193 10.97 -33.20 -3.46
C LEU A 193 11.20 -34.67 -3.71
N LYS A 194 10.20 -35.44 -4.19
CA LYS A 194 10.34 -36.86 -4.52
C LYS A 194 11.14 -37.09 -5.79
N ASP A 195 11.08 -36.19 -6.77
CA ASP A 195 11.87 -36.30 -8.00
C ASP A 195 13.34 -35.92 -7.76
N ASP A 196 13.61 -34.93 -6.91
CA ASP A 196 14.97 -34.48 -6.55
C ASP A 196 15.77 -35.57 -5.81
N THR A 197 15.10 -36.44 -5.04
CA THR A 197 15.74 -37.55 -4.35
C THR A 197 16.22 -38.65 -5.31
N ARG A 198 15.71 -38.72 -6.54
CA ARG A 198 16.16 -39.67 -7.56
C ARG A 198 17.40 -39.19 -8.32
N VAL A 199 17.58 -37.89 -8.48
CA VAL A 199 18.70 -37.29 -9.25
C VAL A 199 19.95 -37.08 -8.39
N VAL A 200 19.80 -36.79 -7.09
CA VAL A 200 20.92 -36.48 -6.18
C VAL A 200 21.80 -37.71 -5.89
N CYS A 201 21.33 -38.95 -6.11
CA CYS A 201 22.15 -40.16 -5.90
C CYS A 201 23.22 -40.40 -6.97
N ASP A 202 23.09 -39.86 -8.20
CA ASP A 202 23.98 -40.18 -9.31
C ASP A 202 25.07 -39.11 -9.58
N ASP A 203 24.77 -37.85 -9.31
CA ASP A 203 25.71 -36.72 -9.62
C ASP A 203 26.78 -36.52 -8.55
N ASN A 204 26.46 -36.78 -7.27
CA ASN A 204 27.41 -36.65 -6.17
C ASN A 204 28.57 -37.69 -6.22
N SER A 205 28.35 -38.84 -6.87
CA SER A 205 29.39 -39.83 -7.03
C SER A 205 30.42 -39.43 -8.09
N LYS A 206 29.98 -38.78 -9.17
CA LYS A 206 30.88 -38.27 -10.24
C LYS A 206 31.66 -37.05 -9.77
N ALA A 207 31.02 -36.10 -9.09
CA ALA A 207 31.69 -34.93 -8.53
C ALA A 207 32.74 -35.34 -7.47
N LYS A 208 32.45 -36.24 -6.55
CA LYS A 208 33.42 -36.82 -5.60
C LYS A 208 34.60 -37.50 -6.28
N LYS A 209 34.38 -38.25 -7.35
CA LYS A 209 35.47 -38.91 -8.11
C LYS A 209 36.35 -37.86 -8.80
N ILE A 210 35.77 -36.82 -9.40
CA ILE A 210 36.56 -35.75 -10.04
C ILE A 210 37.39 -35.00 -9.02
N TRP A 211 36.87 -34.66 -7.86
CA TRP A 211 37.63 -34.03 -6.78
C TRP A 211 38.72 -34.93 -6.21
N MET A 212 38.47 -36.22 -6.11
CA MET A 212 39.46 -37.20 -5.68
C MET A 212 40.62 -37.31 -6.69
N TYR A 213 40.36 -37.34 -8.00
CA TYR A 213 41.42 -37.38 -9.02
C TYR A 213 42.22 -36.06 -9.09
N LEU A 214 41.55 -34.90 -8.92
CA LEU A 214 42.21 -33.62 -8.85
C LEU A 214 43.16 -33.51 -7.63
N SER A 215 42.71 -33.98 -6.46
CA SER A 215 43.56 -33.95 -5.25
C SER A 215 44.75 -34.91 -5.36
N ILE A 216 44.58 -36.10 -5.94
CA ILE A 216 45.68 -37.04 -6.19
C ILE A 216 46.67 -36.45 -7.20
N GLY A 217 46.20 -35.84 -8.29
CA GLY A 217 47.06 -35.20 -9.29
C GLY A 217 47.90 -34.07 -8.70
N LEU A 218 47.29 -33.25 -7.84
CA LEU A 218 47.99 -32.14 -7.15
C LEU A 218 49.07 -32.62 -6.18
N LEU A 219 48.81 -33.73 -5.48
CA LEU A 219 49.77 -34.37 -4.58
C LEU A 219 50.96 -34.95 -5.34
N VAL A 220 50.74 -35.59 -6.49
CA VAL A 220 51.82 -36.09 -7.35
C VAL A 220 52.69 -34.95 -7.89
N CYS A 221 52.12 -33.83 -8.29
CA CYS A 221 52.89 -32.65 -8.71
C CYS A 221 53.77 -32.08 -7.59
N LEU A 222 53.24 -31.99 -6.37
CA LEU A 222 54.01 -31.48 -5.20
C LEU A 222 55.18 -32.42 -4.83
N VAL A 223 54.99 -33.73 -4.95
CA VAL A 223 56.09 -34.67 -4.70
C VAL A 223 57.14 -34.58 -5.80
N ALA A 224 56.77 -34.44 -7.06
CA ALA A 224 57.69 -34.24 -8.18
C ALA A 224 58.53 -32.97 -8.04
N GLU A 225 57.89 -31.83 -7.68
CA GLU A 225 58.60 -30.57 -7.45
C GLU A 225 59.59 -30.65 -6.26
N SER A 226 59.15 -31.26 -5.16
CA SER A 226 60.03 -31.41 -4.00
C SER A 226 61.23 -32.32 -4.31
N SER A 227 61.04 -33.38 -5.08
CA SER A 227 62.12 -34.26 -5.53
C SER A 227 63.13 -33.56 -6.47
N TYR A 228 62.60 -32.69 -7.34
CA TYR A 228 63.41 -31.87 -8.25
C TYR A 228 64.24 -30.81 -7.48
N ILE A 229 63.70 -30.21 -6.47
CA ILE A 229 64.41 -29.25 -5.60
C ILE A 229 65.53 -29.94 -4.82
N ILE A 230 65.29 -31.17 -4.32
CA ILE A 230 66.33 -31.94 -3.61
C ILE A 230 67.48 -32.32 -4.58
N TYR A 231 67.11 -32.77 -5.80
CA TYR A 231 68.11 -33.07 -6.82
C TYR A 231 68.97 -31.86 -7.22
N LEU A 232 68.43 -30.66 -7.27
CA LEU A 232 69.18 -29.42 -7.56
C LEU A 232 70.05 -28.96 -6.40
N LYS A 233 69.80 -29.37 -5.16
CA LYS A 233 70.61 -29.04 -4.00
C LYS A 233 71.85 -29.95 -3.77
N GLU A 234 71.80 -31.16 -4.35
CA GLU A 234 72.88 -32.18 -4.26
C GLU A 234 73.88 -32.04 -5.42
N LYS A 235 73.65 -31.12 -6.36
CA LYS A 235 74.58 -30.88 -7.46
C LYS A 235 75.30 -29.52 -7.28
#